data_4fdcd0caf070d0fdb9b4a20d7961cc60
#
_entry.id   4fdcd0caf070d0fdb9b4a20d7961cc60
#
_cell.length_a   1.000
_cell.length_b   1.000
_cell.length_c   1.000
_cell.angle_alpha   90.00
_cell.angle_beta   90.00
_cell.angle_gamma   90.00
#
_symmetry.space_group_name_H-M   'P 1'
#
loop_
_entity.id
_entity.type
_entity.pdbx_description
1 polymer ?
#
loop_
_entity_poly.entity_id
_entity_poly.type
_entity_poly.pdbx_seq_one_letter_code
_entity_poly.pdbx_strand_id
1 'polypeptide(L)'
;MTEHSGGADHRPTFLVTGATSGVGEAIAAELAERRARVLVGARTAERGEAAAERIQSRIPEADVQVVAGDLSLMREVRSLAYQIMGSTQRLDGLILNAAEARSRLTLTDEGIETNFATNHLAGFLLAHLLLPQLRSSAPARVVAISSSVHTQVRMVDLNSVVTGAPLTPDSYRTSKLLNVLFVRELARRVEGIGITANAADPGFVRTNLGRHALGGHRMLRTLTRPMQSSPERAAATAVYLATSDEVASVTGGYYANGHRMELSGLAKNDQLARKLWSVSAQALVSRRLATLNEVIAFGSA
;
A
#
# COMPACT_ATOMS: atom_id res chain seq x y z
N MET A 1 13.60 39.26 17.50
CA MET A 1 13.23 39.11 16.08
C MET A 1 14.19 38.10 15.52
N THR A 2 13.82 36.83 15.54
CA THR A 2 14.56 35.74 14.88
C THR A 2 13.84 35.49 13.59
N GLU A 3 14.47 35.91 12.48
CA GLU A 3 14.02 35.65 11.14
C GLU A 3 13.95 34.12 10.92
N HIS A 4 12.76 33.61 10.67
CA HIS A 4 12.55 32.29 10.12
C HIS A 4 13.06 32.37 8.69
N SER A 5 14.30 31.91 8.47
CA SER A 5 14.87 31.69 7.16
C SER A 5 13.90 30.80 6.37
N GLY A 6 13.39 31.33 5.24
CA GLY A 6 12.42 30.72 4.37
C GLY A 6 12.84 29.32 3.96
N GLY A 7 12.03 28.33 4.36
CA GLY A 7 12.07 27.01 3.77
C GLY A 7 11.78 27.16 2.28
N ALA A 8 12.71 26.73 1.44
CA ALA A 8 12.45 26.50 0.03
C ALA A 8 11.13 25.73 -0.08
N ASP A 9 10.27 26.13 -1.00
CA ASP A 9 8.93 25.60 -1.25
C ASP A 9 9.01 24.06 -1.45
N HIS A 10 9.03 23.31 -0.32
CA HIS A 10 9.21 21.86 -0.31
C HIS A 10 7.93 21.22 -0.76
N ARG A 11 7.93 20.77 -2.03
CA ARG A 11 6.82 20.01 -2.59
C ARG A 11 6.87 18.57 -2.04
N PRO A 12 5.87 18.13 -1.24
CA PRO A 12 5.89 16.79 -0.66
C PRO A 12 5.81 15.73 -1.77
N THR A 13 6.56 14.65 -1.60
CA THR A 13 6.66 13.55 -2.58
C THR A 13 5.93 12.31 -2.07
N PHE A 14 5.03 11.76 -2.88
CA PHE A 14 4.27 10.56 -2.55
C PHE A 14 4.46 9.47 -3.60
N LEU A 15 4.69 8.23 -3.15
CA LEU A 15 4.55 7.06 -4.00
C LEU A 15 3.15 6.47 -3.84
N VAL A 16 2.44 6.27 -4.95
CA VAL A 16 1.16 5.54 -4.96
C VAL A 16 1.31 4.28 -5.80
N THR A 17 1.30 3.11 -5.18
CA THR A 17 1.37 1.84 -5.91
C THR A 17 0.04 1.48 -6.54
N GLY A 18 0.06 0.92 -7.76
CA GLY A 18 -1.15 0.59 -8.50
C GLY A 18 -1.99 1.81 -8.88
N ALA A 19 -1.34 2.93 -9.19
CA ALA A 19 -1.96 4.22 -9.48
C ALA A 19 -2.47 4.37 -10.93
N THR A 20 -2.62 3.28 -11.67
CA THR A 20 -3.00 3.31 -13.11
C THR A 20 -4.51 3.22 -13.36
N SER A 21 -5.32 3.06 -12.33
CA SER A 21 -6.79 3.04 -12.45
C SER A 21 -7.47 3.07 -11.09
N GLY A 22 -8.77 3.42 -11.06
CA GLY A 22 -9.63 3.28 -9.89
C GLY A 22 -9.15 4.10 -8.69
N VAL A 23 -9.11 3.48 -7.51
CA VAL A 23 -8.76 4.16 -6.24
C VAL A 23 -7.35 4.74 -6.28
N GLY A 24 -6.38 3.97 -6.80
CA GLY A 24 -4.98 4.43 -6.87
C GLY A 24 -4.79 5.64 -7.77
N GLU A 25 -5.44 5.68 -8.93
CA GLU A 25 -5.41 6.85 -9.83
C GLU A 25 -6.10 8.06 -9.18
N ALA A 26 -7.22 7.84 -8.49
CA ALA A 26 -7.91 8.91 -7.77
C ALA A 26 -7.07 9.47 -6.61
N ILE A 27 -6.38 8.62 -5.84
CA ILE A 27 -5.42 9.06 -4.81
C ILE A 27 -4.31 9.90 -5.45
N ALA A 28 -3.72 9.42 -6.55
CA ALA A 28 -2.63 10.11 -7.23
C ALA A 28 -3.08 11.49 -7.75
N ALA A 29 -4.28 11.58 -8.36
CA ALA A 29 -4.85 12.82 -8.84
C ALA A 29 -5.11 13.81 -7.68
N GLU A 30 -5.71 13.38 -6.58
CA GLU A 30 -6.01 14.27 -5.44
C GLU A 30 -4.72 14.76 -4.74
N LEU A 31 -3.67 13.94 -4.68
CA LEU A 31 -2.36 14.38 -4.19
C LEU A 31 -1.74 15.42 -5.14
N ALA A 32 -1.87 15.22 -6.46
CA ALA A 32 -1.39 16.19 -7.46
C ALA A 32 -2.15 17.53 -7.38
N GLU A 33 -3.48 17.52 -7.16
CA GLU A 33 -4.29 18.72 -6.91
C GLU A 33 -3.79 19.51 -5.68
N ARG A 34 -3.25 18.81 -4.69
CA ARG A 34 -2.60 19.40 -3.49
C ARG A 34 -1.15 19.85 -3.74
N ARG A 35 -0.72 19.91 -5.00
CA ARG A 35 0.62 20.33 -5.45
C ARG A 35 1.74 19.40 -4.95
N ALA A 36 1.44 18.15 -4.64
CA ALA A 36 2.47 17.16 -4.35
C ALA A 36 3.15 16.66 -5.62
N ARG A 37 4.40 16.23 -5.50
CA ARG A 37 5.04 15.37 -6.50
C ARG A 37 4.54 13.95 -6.31
N VAL A 38 4.00 13.33 -7.37
CA VAL A 38 3.41 12.00 -7.29
C VAL A 38 4.19 11.01 -8.16
N LEU A 39 4.76 10.00 -7.50
CA LEU A 39 5.33 8.84 -8.17
C LEU A 39 4.20 7.83 -8.44
N VAL A 40 3.79 7.72 -9.69
CA VAL A 40 2.75 6.80 -10.17
C VAL A 40 3.35 5.42 -10.33
N GLY A 41 3.12 4.55 -9.34
CA GLY A 41 3.55 3.14 -9.37
C GLY A 41 2.67 2.32 -10.32
N ALA A 42 3.26 1.79 -11.37
CA ALA A 42 2.58 1.05 -12.43
C ALA A 42 3.22 -0.32 -12.66
N ARG A 43 2.46 -1.28 -13.21
CA ARG A 43 3.02 -2.59 -13.61
C ARG A 43 3.92 -2.47 -14.83
N THR A 44 3.58 -1.61 -15.78
CA THR A 44 4.39 -1.31 -16.97
C THR A 44 4.44 0.21 -17.21
N ALA A 45 5.48 0.68 -17.89
CA ALA A 45 5.67 2.09 -18.19
C ALA A 45 4.47 2.66 -18.97
N GLU A 46 4.01 1.95 -20.00
CA GLU A 46 2.91 2.41 -20.90
C GLU A 46 1.61 2.65 -20.09
N ARG A 47 1.31 1.77 -19.11
CA ARG A 47 0.14 1.95 -18.24
C ARG A 47 0.31 3.12 -17.29
N GLY A 48 1.53 3.34 -16.84
CA GLY A 48 1.89 4.46 -15.99
C GLY A 48 1.75 5.79 -16.74
N GLU A 49 2.32 5.87 -17.94
CA GLU A 49 2.28 7.04 -18.81
C GLU A 49 0.84 7.42 -19.18
N ALA A 50 0.03 6.45 -19.61
CA ALA A 50 -1.38 6.69 -19.87
C ALA A 50 -2.16 7.19 -18.62
N ALA A 51 -1.78 6.80 -17.41
CA ALA A 51 -2.38 7.32 -16.18
C ALA A 51 -1.87 8.74 -15.88
N ALA A 52 -0.57 8.98 -16.04
CA ALA A 52 0.03 10.31 -15.88
C ALA A 52 -0.60 11.33 -16.84
N GLU A 53 -0.78 10.97 -18.11
CA GLU A 53 -1.46 11.80 -19.10
C GLU A 53 -2.90 12.15 -18.70
N ARG A 54 -3.67 11.18 -18.16
CA ARG A 54 -5.03 11.46 -17.65
C ARG A 54 -5.03 12.41 -16.46
N ILE A 55 -4.06 12.28 -15.55
CA ILE A 55 -3.93 13.19 -14.41
C ILE A 55 -3.54 14.58 -14.91
N GLN A 56 -2.54 14.70 -15.77
CA GLN A 56 -2.06 15.98 -16.31
C GLN A 56 -3.08 16.67 -17.21
N SER A 57 -3.92 15.93 -17.95
CA SER A 57 -5.01 16.53 -18.72
C SER A 57 -6.07 17.22 -17.85
N ARG A 58 -6.23 16.77 -16.61
CA ARG A 58 -7.14 17.37 -15.61
C ARG A 58 -6.45 18.44 -14.76
N ILE A 59 -5.16 18.27 -14.53
CA ILE A 59 -4.32 19.11 -13.66
C ILE A 59 -3.03 19.42 -14.43
N PRO A 60 -3.02 20.44 -15.31
CA PRO A 60 -1.88 20.71 -16.20
C PRO A 60 -0.54 20.92 -15.51
N GLU A 61 -0.55 21.42 -14.25
CA GLU A 61 0.65 21.69 -13.45
C GLU A 61 1.06 20.49 -12.56
N ALA A 62 0.42 19.33 -12.73
CA ALA A 62 0.73 18.15 -11.92
C ALA A 62 2.17 17.67 -12.15
N ASP A 63 2.92 17.55 -11.06
CA ASP A 63 4.24 16.94 -11.04
C ASP A 63 4.08 15.43 -10.85
N VAL A 64 3.99 14.73 -11.97
CA VAL A 64 3.75 13.27 -12.00
C VAL A 64 4.92 12.59 -12.69
N GLN A 65 5.52 11.63 -12.01
CA GLN A 65 6.58 10.77 -12.54
C GLN A 65 6.14 9.30 -12.49
N VAL A 66 6.35 8.58 -13.56
CA VAL A 66 6.06 7.14 -13.62
C VAL A 66 7.23 6.34 -13.08
N VAL A 67 6.92 5.35 -12.24
CA VAL A 67 7.84 4.30 -11.80
C VAL A 67 7.20 2.94 -12.08
N ALA A 68 7.90 2.06 -12.81
CA ALA A 68 7.31 0.82 -13.31
C ALA A 68 7.98 -0.42 -12.73
N GLY A 69 7.16 -1.41 -12.37
CA GLY A 69 7.58 -2.72 -11.90
C GLY A 69 6.37 -3.60 -11.52
N ASP A 70 6.44 -4.90 -11.83
CA ASP A 70 5.40 -5.85 -11.43
C ASP A 70 5.55 -6.22 -9.94
N LEU A 71 4.64 -5.73 -9.12
CA LEU A 71 4.64 -5.96 -7.67
C LEU A 71 4.32 -7.41 -7.27
N SER A 72 4.00 -8.29 -8.20
CA SER A 72 3.93 -9.72 -7.93
C SER A 72 5.32 -10.38 -7.87
N LEU A 73 6.37 -9.69 -8.35
CA LEU A 73 7.75 -10.16 -8.43
C LEU A 73 8.66 -9.32 -7.54
N MET A 74 9.20 -9.91 -6.50
CA MET A 74 10.02 -9.18 -5.52
C MET A 74 11.32 -8.62 -6.11
N ARG A 75 11.88 -9.27 -7.15
CA ARG A 75 13.00 -8.70 -7.91
C ARG A 75 12.64 -7.37 -8.58
N GLU A 76 11.40 -7.23 -9.09
CA GLU A 76 10.93 -5.99 -9.70
C GLU A 76 10.54 -4.95 -8.64
N VAL A 77 10.01 -5.37 -7.50
CA VAL A 77 9.82 -4.50 -6.33
C VAL A 77 11.13 -3.85 -5.90
N ARG A 78 12.23 -4.61 -5.88
CA ARG A 78 13.57 -4.05 -5.59
C ARG A 78 14.02 -3.07 -6.66
N SER A 79 13.87 -3.42 -7.94
CA SER A 79 14.19 -2.52 -9.05
C SER A 79 13.42 -1.21 -8.95
N LEU A 80 12.12 -1.29 -8.64
CA LEU A 80 11.26 -0.13 -8.42
C LEU A 80 11.77 0.74 -7.25
N ALA A 81 12.12 0.13 -6.13
CA ALA A 81 12.68 0.86 -5.00
C ALA A 81 13.99 1.59 -5.37
N TYR A 82 14.89 0.95 -6.11
CA TYR A 82 16.11 1.58 -6.58
C TYR A 82 15.86 2.72 -7.57
N GLN A 83 14.88 2.61 -8.47
CA GLN A 83 14.45 3.72 -9.34
C GLN A 83 14.00 4.92 -8.49
N ILE A 84 13.20 4.69 -7.45
CA ILE A 84 12.73 5.74 -6.54
C ILE A 84 13.90 6.37 -5.78
N MET A 85 14.79 5.57 -5.20
CA MET A 85 15.99 6.08 -4.50
C MET A 85 16.90 6.90 -5.40
N GLY A 86 16.99 6.56 -6.68
CA GLY A 86 17.74 7.34 -7.68
C GLY A 86 17.03 8.64 -8.10
N SER A 87 15.72 8.74 -7.95
CA SER A 87 14.92 9.90 -8.39
C SER A 87 14.62 10.90 -7.27
N THR A 88 14.66 10.47 -6.01
CA THR A 88 14.40 11.35 -4.85
C THR A 88 15.13 10.89 -3.59
N GLN A 89 15.60 11.88 -2.82
CA GLN A 89 16.19 11.64 -1.49
C GLN A 89 15.14 11.63 -0.39
N ARG A 90 13.90 12.05 -0.69
CA ARG A 90 12.81 12.24 0.27
C ARG A 90 11.54 11.57 -0.24
N LEU A 91 10.81 10.97 0.68
CA LEU A 91 9.49 10.40 0.43
C LEU A 91 8.58 10.73 1.61
N ASP A 92 7.67 11.69 1.43
CA ASP A 92 6.77 12.17 2.48
C ASP A 92 5.60 11.21 2.71
N GLY A 93 5.25 10.41 1.68
CA GLY A 93 4.24 9.37 1.84
C GLY A 93 4.40 8.16 0.92
N LEU A 94 4.13 6.99 1.50
CA LEU A 94 4.10 5.69 0.81
C LEU A 94 2.69 5.12 0.87
N ILE A 95 1.97 5.13 -0.27
CA ILE A 95 0.60 4.63 -0.37
C ILE A 95 0.61 3.25 -1.02
N LEU A 96 0.43 2.22 -0.22
CA LEU A 96 0.40 0.82 -0.62
C LEU A 96 -1.02 0.45 -1.06
N ASN A 97 -1.37 0.82 -2.30
CA ASN A 97 -2.70 0.63 -2.85
C ASN A 97 -2.80 -0.57 -3.80
N ALA A 98 -1.72 -0.95 -4.48
CA ALA A 98 -1.74 -2.06 -5.43
C ALA A 98 -2.35 -3.33 -4.83
N ALA A 99 -3.25 -3.96 -5.57
CA ALA A 99 -3.86 -5.22 -5.14
C ALA A 99 -4.32 -6.06 -6.33
N GLU A 100 -4.26 -7.37 -6.15
CA GLU A 100 -4.92 -8.38 -6.98
C GLU A 100 -5.98 -9.13 -6.17
N ALA A 101 -7.00 -9.65 -6.86
CA ALA A 101 -8.04 -10.49 -6.27
C ALA A 101 -8.22 -11.75 -7.12
N ARG A 102 -7.30 -12.69 -6.95
CA ARG A 102 -7.36 -14.00 -7.60
C ARG A 102 -8.19 -14.94 -6.74
N SER A 103 -9.23 -15.53 -7.34
CA SER A 103 -10.09 -16.50 -6.65
C SER A 103 -9.51 -17.93 -6.63
N ARG A 104 -8.53 -18.19 -7.49
CA ARG A 104 -7.81 -19.47 -7.56
C ARG A 104 -6.38 -19.28 -7.09
N LEU A 105 -5.82 -20.28 -6.43
CA LEU A 105 -4.41 -20.32 -6.11
C LEU A 105 -3.58 -20.16 -7.40
N THR A 106 -2.78 -19.14 -7.42
CA THR A 106 -1.82 -18.86 -8.51
C THR A 106 -0.50 -18.49 -7.87
N LEU A 107 0.58 -19.13 -8.29
CA LEU A 107 1.92 -18.79 -7.86
C LEU A 107 2.56 -17.83 -8.86
N THR A 108 3.38 -16.94 -8.37
CA THR A 108 4.28 -16.12 -9.20
C THR A 108 5.46 -16.95 -9.68
N ASP A 109 6.25 -16.42 -10.62
CA ASP A 109 7.50 -17.07 -11.08
C ASP A 109 8.52 -17.26 -9.94
N GLU A 110 8.35 -16.55 -8.81
CA GLU A 110 9.16 -16.70 -7.61
C GLU A 110 8.59 -17.71 -6.61
N GLY A 111 7.52 -18.44 -6.99
CA GLY A 111 6.89 -19.47 -6.16
C GLY A 111 6.10 -18.93 -4.96
N ILE A 112 5.63 -17.68 -5.05
CA ILE A 112 4.86 -17.01 -3.98
C ILE A 112 3.39 -16.92 -4.43
N GLU A 113 2.44 -17.10 -3.51
CA GLU A 113 1.02 -16.92 -3.82
C GLU A 113 0.76 -15.47 -4.26
N THR A 114 0.07 -15.29 -5.38
CA THR A 114 -0.01 -14.00 -6.10
C THR A 114 -0.69 -12.89 -5.28
N ASN A 115 -1.79 -13.18 -4.56
CA ASN A 115 -2.43 -12.15 -3.72
C ASN A 115 -1.54 -11.79 -2.54
N PHE A 116 -0.84 -12.76 -1.94
CA PHE A 116 0.11 -12.50 -0.88
C PHE A 116 1.30 -11.67 -1.39
N ALA A 117 1.89 -12.05 -2.52
CA ALA A 117 3.01 -11.33 -3.13
C ALA A 117 2.65 -9.86 -3.41
N THR A 118 1.57 -9.64 -4.16
CA THR A 118 1.18 -8.30 -4.64
C THR A 118 0.60 -7.42 -3.53
N ASN A 119 -0.30 -7.97 -2.70
CA ASN A 119 -1.11 -7.16 -1.79
C ASN A 119 -0.41 -6.88 -0.45
N HIS A 120 0.55 -7.74 -0.07
CA HIS A 120 1.24 -7.62 1.21
C HIS A 120 2.77 -7.58 1.08
N LEU A 121 3.38 -8.61 0.48
CA LEU A 121 4.84 -8.79 0.54
C LEU A 121 5.59 -7.68 -0.22
N ALA A 122 5.03 -7.21 -1.34
CA ALA A 122 5.57 -6.06 -2.09
C ALA A 122 5.59 -4.79 -1.24
N GLY A 123 4.49 -4.50 -0.54
CA GLY A 123 4.41 -3.35 0.38
C GLY A 123 5.35 -3.47 1.56
N PHE A 124 5.49 -4.67 2.11
CA PHE A 124 6.47 -4.98 3.16
C PHE A 124 7.90 -4.68 2.70
N LEU A 125 8.29 -5.18 1.52
CA LEU A 125 9.63 -4.97 0.98
C LEU A 125 9.89 -3.50 0.60
N LEU A 126 8.91 -2.82 -0.03
CA LEU A 126 9.02 -1.39 -0.35
C LEU A 126 9.23 -0.54 0.90
N ALA A 127 8.47 -0.78 1.98
CA ALA A 127 8.62 -0.03 3.21
C ALA A 127 10.03 -0.19 3.81
N HIS A 128 10.62 -1.39 3.71
CA HIS A 128 11.98 -1.64 4.18
C HIS A 128 13.04 -0.93 3.32
N LEU A 129 12.94 -1.06 2.00
CA LEU A 129 13.93 -0.49 1.08
C LEU A 129 13.86 1.05 1.05
N LEU A 130 12.67 1.64 1.17
CA LEU A 130 12.45 3.09 1.14
C LEU A 130 12.49 3.76 2.52
N LEU A 131 12.86 3.01 3.58
CA LEU A 131 12.98 3.56 4.93
C LEU A 131 13.93 4.78 5.01
N PRO A 132 15.09 4.81 4.33
CA PRO A 132 15.96 5.99 4.34
C PRO A 132 15.26 7.25 3.82
N GLN A 133 14.51 7.16 2.72
CA GLN A 133 13.77 8.27 2.12
C GLN A 133 12.62 8.75 3.03
N LEU A 134 11.88 7.81 3.64
CA LEU A 134 10.83 8.12 4.63
C LEU A 134 11.42 8.84 5.85
N ARG A 135 12.56 8.37 6.37
CA ARG A 135 13.24 9.03 7.52
C ARG A 135 13.74 10.43 7.16
N SER A 136 14.26 10.62 5.97
CA SER A 136 14.73 11.94 5.48
C SER A 136 13.58 12.94 5.33
N SER A 137 12.35 12.44 5.18
CA SER A 137 11.13 13.26 5.06
C SER A 137 10.36 13.43 6.37
N ALA A 138 10.83 12.86 7.48
CA ALA A 138 10.05 12.93 8.71
C ALA A 138 9.55 14.35 9.01
N PRO A 139 8.26 14.53 9.27
CA PRO A 139 7.20 13.53 9.48
C PRO A 139 6.72 12.89 8.15
N ALA A 140 6.78 11.56 8.04
CA ALA A 140 6.37 10.81 6.86
C ALA A 140 5.21 9.85 7.14
N ARG A 141 4.47 9.47 6.08
CA ARG A 141 3.23 8.69 6.19
C ARG A 141 3.31 7.40 5.39
N VAL A 142 2.95 6.27 6.02
CA VAL A 142 2.70 5.01 5.31
C VAL A 142 1.21 4.68 5.41
N VAL A 143 0.54 4.54 4.27
CA VAL A 143 -0.88 4.20 4.21
C VAL A 143 -1.06 2.92 3.41
N ALA A 144 -1.57 1.86 4.05
CA ALA A 144 -1.88 0.61 3.37
C ALA A 144 -3.38 0.48 3.10
N ILE A 145 -3.76 0.20 1.85
CA ILE A 145 -5.16 0.00 1.50
C ILE A 145 -5.59 -1.40 1.93
N SER A 146 -6.51 -1.45 2.89
CA SER A 146 -7.17 -2.66 3.37
C SER A 146 -8.61 -2.75 2.84
N SER A 147 -9.51 -3.39 3.56
CA SER A 147 -10.94 -3.47 3.30
C SER A 147 -11.65 -4.08 4.50
N SER A 148 -12.93 -3.75 4.70
CA SER A 148 -13.80 -4.35 5.73
C SER A 148 -13.92 -5.88 5.61
N VAL A 149 -13.67 -6.45 4.43
CA VAL A 149 -13.66 -7.91 4.24
C VAL A 149 -12.63 -8.63 5.12
N HIS A 150 -11.61 -7.94 5.64
CA HIS A 150 -10.64 -8.52 6.58
C HIS A 150 -11.28 -9.07 7.86
N THR A 151 -12.41 -8.50 8.30
CA THR A 151 -13.15 -8.93 9.49
C THR A 151 -13.78 -10.31 9.34
N GLN A 152 -13.91 -10.80 8.11
CA GLN A 152 -14.50 -12.11 7.80
C GLN A 152 -13.49 -13.26 7.93
N VAL A 153 -12.19 -12.96 8.04
CA VAL A 153 -11.15 -13.97 8.21
C VAL A 153 -11.20 -14.52 9.63
N ARG A 154 -11.36 -15.82 9.76
CA ARG A 154 -11.45 -16.52 11.07
C ARG A 154 -10.18 -17.24 11.46
N MET A 155 -9.37 -17.61 10.48
CA MET A 155 -8.13 -18.36 10.67
C MET A 155 -7.10 -17.98 9.61
N VAL A 156 -5.84 -17.92 9.98
CA VAL A 156 -4.68 -17.71 9.09
C VAL A 156 -3.57 -18.66 9.49
N ASP A 157 -3.09 -19.45 8.55
CA ASP A 157 -1.86 -20.21 8.72
C ASP A 157 -0.68 -19.46 8.06
N LEU A 158 0.06 -18.70 8.85
CA LEU A 158 1.21 -17.96 8.35
C LEU A 158 2.40 -18.86 7.97
N ASN A 159 2.44 -20.13 8.41
CA ASN A 159 3.54 -21.03 8.03
C ASN A 159 3.43 -21.42 6.55
N SER A 160 2.22 -21.41 5.99
CA SER A 160 1.99 -21.68 4.58
C SER A 160 2.66 -20.66 3.64
N VAL A 161 2.92 -19.43 4.11
CA VAL A 161 3.69 -18.42 3.36
C VAL A 161 5.09 -18.91 2.99
N VAL A 162 5.76 -19.60 3.91
CA VAL A 162 7.12 -20.11 3.70
C VAL A 162 7.11 -21.29 2.74
N THR A 163 6.09 -22.12 2.81
CA THR A 163 5.95 -23.34 1.99
C THR A 163 5.35 -23.09 0.60
N GLY A 164 4.78 -21.90 0.36
CA GLY A 164 4.06 -21.57 -0.88
C GLY A 164 2.64 -22.14 -0.94
N ALA A 165 2.15 -22.73 0.17
CA ALA A 165 0.77 -23.18 0.28
C ALA A 165 -0.20 -22.00 0.41
N PRO A 166 -1.50 -22.15 0.10
CA PRO A 166 -2.46 -21.07 0.27
C PRO A 166 -2.63 -20.71 1.75
N LEU A 167 -2.64 -19.41 2.04
CA LEU A 167 -2.87 -18.87 3.39
C LEU A 167 -4.24 -19.26 3.96
N THR A 168 -5.23 -19.29 3.09
CA THR A 168 -6.63 -19.68 3.36
C THR A 168 -7.32 -19.94 2.01
N PRO A 169 -8.53 -20.52 1.99
CA PRO A 169 -9.33 -20.62 0.78
C PRO A 169 -9.67 -19.25 0.14
N ASP A 170 -9.64 -18.19 0.94
CA ASP A 170 -9.86 -16.81 0.46
C ASP A 170 -8.63 -15.95 0.74
N SER A 171 -7.64 -16.07 -0.13
CA SER A 171 -6.37 -15.35 -0.01
C SER A 171 -6.53 -13.82 -0.15
N TYR A 172 -7.54 -13.34 -0.89
CA TYR A 172 -7.78 -11.89 -0.99
C TYR A 172 -8.20 -11.27 0.35
N ARG A 173 -9.22 -11.83 1.03
CA ARG A 173 -9.64 -11.34 2.36
C ARG A 173 -8.49 -11.43 3.36
N THR A 174 -7.76 -12.53 3.30
CA THR A 174 -6.57 -12.71 4.14
C THR A 174 -5.54 -11.63 3.85
N SER A 175 -5.21 -11.33 2.61
CA SER A 175 -4.24 -10.27 2.29
C SER A 175 -4.65 -8.90 2.85
N LYS A 176 -5.96 -8.61 2.92
CA LYS A 176 -6.47 -7.38 3.55
C LYS A 176 -6.32 -7.38 5.08
N LEU A 177 -6.45 -8.53 5.73
CA LEU A 177 -6.10 -8.69 7.14
C LEU A 177 -4.59 -8.48 7.35
N LEU A 178 -3.76 -9.07 6.49
CA LEU A 178 -2.30 -8.93 6.58
C LEU A 178 -1.87 -7.46 6.49
N ASN A 179 -2.54 -6.63 5.68
CA ASN A 179 -2.25 -5.20 5.59
C ASN A 179 -2.56 -4.45 6.91
N VAL A 180 -3.63 -4.82 7.62
CA VAL A 180 -3.92 -4.24 8.95
C VAL A 180 -2.86 -4.68 9.97
N LEU A 181 -2.51 -5.97 9.99
CA LEU A 181 -1.49 -6.51 10.91
C LEU A 181 -0.10 -5.90 10.62
N PHE A 182 0.25 -5.75 9.34
CA PHE A 182 1.50 -5.11 8.91
C PHE A 182 1.60 -3.67 9.40
N VAL A 183 0.56 -2.88 9.19
CA VAL A 183 0.50 -1.47 9.62
C VAL A 183 0.68 -1.35 11.13
N ARG A 184 0.04 -2.22 11.91
CA ARG A 184 0.17 -2.22 13.37
C ARG A 184 1.58 -2.54 13.84
N GLU A 185 2.19 -3.54 13.23
CA GLU A 185 3.57 -3.91 13.57
C GLU A 185 4.57 -2.86 13.06
N LEU A 186 4.35 -2.31 11.87
CA LEU A 186 5.16 -1.21 11.35
C LEU A 186 5.09 0.01 12.28
N ALA A 187 3.89 0.42 12.69
CA ALA A 187 3.68 1.55 13.60
C ALA A 187 4.51 1.41 14.89
N ARG A 188 4.55 0.22 15.46
CA ARG A 188 5.35 -0.08 16.66
C ARG A 188 6.86 0.01 16.39
N ARG A 189 7.31 -0.42 15.20
CA ARG A 189 8.74 -0.44 14.83
C ARG A 189 9.29 0.93 14.42
N VAL A 190 8.41 1.82 13.97
CA VAL A 190 8.78 3.20 13.60
C VAL A 190 8.46 4.22 14.67
N GLU A 191 8.14 3.76 15.88
CA GLU A 191 7.87 4.65 17.01
C GLU A 191 9.08 5.56 17.28
N GLY A 192 8.83 6.86 17.44
CA GLY A 192 9.85 7.87 17.75
C GLY A 192 10.73 8.32 16.58
N ILE A 193 10.57 7.74 15.37
CA ILE A 193 11.40 8.18 14.21
C ILE A 193 10.66 9.09 13.22
N GLY A 194 9.49 9.61 13.62
CA GLY A 194 8.74 10.57 12.80
C GLY A 194 8.00 9.95 11.61
N ILE A 195 7.75 8.64 11.62
CA ILE A 195 6.97 7.95 10.59
C ILE A 195 5.68 7.43 11.23
N THR A 196 4.54 7.63 10.57
CA THR A 196 3.27 7.00 10.98
C THR A 196 2.82 5.98 9.95
N ALA A 197 2.12 4.93 10.39
CA ALA A 197 1.58 3.89 9.53
C ALA A 197 0.12 3.63 9.88
N ASN A 198 -0.79 3.76 8.89
CA ASN A 198 -2.22 3.54 9.08
C ASN A 198 -2.82 2.75 7.91
N ALA A 199 -3.92 2.04 8.17
CA ALA A 199 -4.65 1.31 7.15
C ALA A 199 -5.93 2.05 6.77
N ALA A 200 -6.22 2.15 5.46
CA ALA A 200 -7.41 2.78 4.92
C ALA A 200 -8.34 1.75 4.26
N ASP A 201 -9.63 1.83 4.55
CA ASP A 201 -10.69 1.14 3.82
C ASP A 201 -11.27 2.10 2.77
N PRO A 202 -11.22 1.76 1.47
CA PRO A 202 -11.82 2.55 0.42
C PRO A 202 -13.34 2.40 0.33
N GLY A 203 -13.94 1.56 1.17
CA GLY A 203 -15.35 1.19 1.08
C GLY A 203 -15.65 0.27 -0.11
N PHE A 204 -16.91 0.20 -0.49
CA PHE A 204 -17.36 -0.65 -1.61
C PHE A 204 -17.24 0.11 -2.94
N VAL A 205 -16.15 -0.13 -3.66
CA VAL A 205 -15.75 0.68 -4.83
C VAL A 205 -16.03 -0.01 -6.14
N ARG A 206 -16.41 0.76 -7.15
CA ARG A 206 -16.43 0.33 -8.56
C ARG A 206 -15.00 0.23 -9.11
N THR A 207 -14.33 -0.91 -8.89
CA THR A 207 -13.00 -1.14 -9.43
C THR A 207 -12.96 -2.31 -10.42
N ASN A 208 -11.93 -2.33 -11.26
CA ASN A 208 -11.65 -3.45 -12.14
C ASN A 208 -11.24 -4.74 -11.37
N LEU A 209 -10.91 -4.60 -10.08
CA LEU A 209 -10.50 -5.70 -9.22
C LEU A 209 -11.54 -6.83 -9.15
N GLY A 210 -12.84 -6.48 -9.14
CA GLY A 210 -13.93 -7.45 -9.14
C GLY A 210 -14.12 -8.26 -10.45
N ARG A 211 -13.43 -7.91 -11.53
CA ARG A 211 -13.58 -8.67 -12.81
C ARG A 211 -13.05 -10.09 -12.70
N HIS A 212 -11.99 -10.30 -11.92
CA HIS A 212 -11.37 -11.62 -11.72
C HIS A 212 -11.97 -12.37 -10.52
N ALA A 213 -12.51 -11.66 -9.52
CA ALA A 213 -13.08 -12.27 -8.32
C ALA A 213 -14.50 -12.83 -8.51
N LEU A 214 -15.33 -12.25 -9.41
CA LEU A 214 -16.75 -12.59 -9.55
C LEU A 214 -17.07 -13.50 -10.75
N GLY A 215 -16.10 -14.23 -11.29
CA GLY A 215 -16.35 -15.29 -12.27
C GLY A 215 -17.22 -14.90 -13.47
N GLY A 216 -17.19 -13.65 -13.93
CA GLY A 216 -17.87 -13.24 -15.15
C GLY A 216 -19.39 -12.94 -15.04
N HIS A 217 -20.00 -12.99 -13.88
CA HIS A 217 -21.44 -12.70 -13.72
C HIS A 217 -21.79 -11.21 -13.94
N ARG A 218 -21.98 -10.82 -15.21
CA ARG A 218 -22.38 -9.46 -15.62
C ARG A 218 -23.65 -8.96 -14.93
N MET A 219 -24.59 -9.87 -14.62
CA MET A 219 -25.88 -9.52 -14.05
C MET A 219 -25.81 -9.04 -12.59
N LEU A 220 -24.94 -9.63 -11.75
CA LEU A 220 -24.74 -9.20 -10.37
C LEU A 220 -24.11 -7.80 -10.28
N ARG A 221 -23.26 -7.44 -11.24
CA ARG A 221 -22.64 -6.11 -11.32
C ARG A 221 -23.63 -4.98 -11.57
N THR A 222 -24.71 -5.24 -12.28
CA THR A 222 -25.72 -4.22 -12.59
C THR A 222 -26.59 -3.91 -11.37
N LEU A 223 -26.90 -4.92 -10.56
CA LEU A 223 -27.73 -4.78 -9.36
C LEU A 223 -27.04 -4.08 -8.19
N THR A 224 -25.70 -4.18 -8.10
CA THR A 224 -24.91 -3.55 -7.01
C THR A 224 -24.40 -2.14 -7.37
N ARG A 225 -24.65 -1.66 -8.59
CA ARG A 225 -24.20 -0.37 -9.12
C ARG A 225 -24.55 0.85 -8.23
N PRO A 226 -25.75 0.99 -7.69
CA PRO A 226 -26.12 2.17 -6.90
C PRO A 226 -25.46 2.25 -5.52
N MET A 227 -24.90 1.13 -5.01
CA MET A 227 -24.26 1.06 -3.68
C MET A 227 -22.73 1.26 -3.74
N GLN A 228 -22.14 1.41 -4.93
CA GLN A 228 -20.69 1.52 -5.09
C GLN A 228 -20.26 2.98 -5.05
N SER A 229 -19.29 3.28 -4.20
CA SER A 229 -18.64 4.59 -4.13
C SER A 229 -17.85 4.90 -5.41
N SER A 230 -17.76 6.18 -5.78
CA SER A 230 -16.83 6.61 -6.83
C SER A 230 -15.37 6.42 -6.37
N PRO A 231 -14.41 6.30 -7.31
CA PRO A 231 -12.99 6.20 -6.97
C PRO A 231 -12.49 7.38 -6.12
N GLU A 232 -12.99 8.60 -6.37
CA GLU A 232 -12.61 9.81 -5.65
C GLU A 232 -13.07 9.73 -4.18
N ARG A 233 -14.31 9.30 -3.94
CA ARG A 233 -14.82 9.10 -2.57
C ARG A 233 -14.05 8.01 -1.83
N ALA A 234 -13.63 6.98 -2.56
CA ALA A 234 -12.84 5.89 -2.00
C ALA A 234 -11.38 6.30 -1.69
N ALA A 235 -10.84 7.25 -2.44
CA ALA A 235 -9.51 7.81 -2.22
C ALA A 235 -9.45 8.68 -0.95
N ALA A 236 -10.54 9.33 -0.59
CA ALA A 236 -10.58 10.37 0.45
C ALA A 236 -9.96 9.92 1.80
N THR A 237 -10.25 8.70 2.27
CA THR A 237 -9.66 8.20 3.53
C THR A 237 -8.15 8.03 3.44
N ALA A 238 -7.64 7.54 2.32
CA ALA A 238 -6.21 7.36 2.12
C ALA A 238 -5.47 8.71 2.04
N VAL A 239 -6.04 9.66 1.31
CA VAL A 239 -5.49 11.03 1.20
C VAL A 239 -5.54 11.75 2.55
N TYR A 240 -6.65 11.64 3.29
CA TYR A 240 -6.76 12.18 4.66
C TYR A 240 -5.62 11.66 5.56
N LEU A 241 -5.38 10.35 5.57
CA LEU A 241 -4.29 9.75 6.35
C LEU A 241 -2.91 10.16 5.86
N ALA A 242 -2.76 10.45 4.58
CA ALA A 242 -1.49 10.84 3.97
C ALA A 242 -1.15 12.31 4.19
N THR A 243 -2.15 13.21 4.34
CA THR A 243 -1.92 14.65 4.24
C THR A 243 -2.48 15.48 5.40
N SER A 244 -3.45 14.98 6.19
CA SER A 244 -4.08 15.78 7.24
C SER A 244 -3.20 15.91 8.47
N ASP A 245 -3.16 17.14 9.02
CA ASP A 245 -2.50 17.44 10.29
C ASP A 245 -3.23 16.84 11.49
N GLU A 246 -4.54 16.62 11.40
CA GLU A 246 -5.34 16.01 12.46
C GLU A 246 -4.87 14.59 12.83
N VAL A 247 -4.27 13.89 11.87
CA VAL A 247 -3.74 12.52 12.06
C VAL A 247 -2.21 12.49 11.97
N ALA A 248 -1.55 13.65 12.13
CA ALA A 248 -0.09 13.77 12.01
C ALA A 248 0.69 12.84 12.93
N SER A 249 0.21 12.62 14.14
CA SER A 249 0.83 11.74 15.13
C SER A 249 0.09 10.41 15.32
N VAL A 250 -0.98 10.18 14.58
CA VAL A 250 -1.78 8.95 14.74
C VAL A 250 -1.20 7.82 13.95
N THR A 251 -0.95 6.68 14.60
CA THR A 251 -0.33 5.50 13.99
C THR A 251 -0.98 4.20 14.45
N GLY A 252 -0.86 3.13 13.66
CA GLY A 252 -1.39 1.80 13.96
C GLY A 252 -2.91 1.67 13.83
N GLY A 253 -3.58 2.69 13.26
CA GLY A 253 -5.04 2.74 13.11
C GLY A 253 -5.55 2.08 11.83
N TYR A 254 -6.83 1.69 11.87
CA TYR A 254 -7.62 1.32 10.71
C TYR A 254 -8.76 2.33 10.56
N TYR A 255 -8.92 2.88 9.36
CA TYR A 255 -9.85 3.97 9.09
C TYR A 255 -10.79 3.62 7.93
N ALA A 256 -12.06 4.01 8.10
CA ALA A 256 -13.07 3.95 7.03
C ALA A 256 -13.86 5.26 7.01
N ASN A 257 -14.14 5.81 5.83
CA ASN A 257 -14.83 7.08 5.65
C ASN A 257 -14.24 8.24 6.48
N GLY A 258 -12.91 8.30 6.62
CA GLY A 258 -12.21 9.32 7.40
C GLY A 258 -12.22 9.10 8.93
N HIS A 259 -12.92 8.09 9.44
CA HIS A 259 -13.03 7.81 10.87
C HIS A 259 -12.21 6.61 11.29
N ARG A 260 -11.60 6.69 12.48
CA ARG A 260 -10.91 5.55 13.09
C ARG A 260 -11.94 4.50 13.51
N MET A 261 -11.72 3.27 13.04
CA MET A 261 -12.58 2.14 13.34
C MET A 261 -11.96 1.25 14.41
N GLU A 262 -12.80 0.66 15.24
CA GLU A 262 -12.34 -0.38 16.16
C GLU A 262 -11.92 -1.63 15.39
N LEU A 263 -10.76 -2.16 15.75
CA LEU A 263 -10.31 -3.45 15.22
C LEU A 263 -11.09 -4.59 15.89
N SER A 264 -11.25 -5.70 15.17
CA SER A 264 -11.93 -6.89 15.68
C SER A 264 -11.19 -8.17 15.28
N GLY A 265 -11.49 -9.25 15.98
CA GLY A 265 -10.99 -10.58 15.65
C GLY A 265 -9.46 -10.63 15.56
N LEU A 266 -8.94 -11.28 14.51
CA LEU A 266 -7.51 -11.47 14.28
C LEU A 266 -6.75 -10.14 14.08
N ALA A 267 -7.42 -9.08 13.65
CA ALA A 267 -6.80 -7.78 13.47
C ALA A 267 -6.29 -7.15 14.78
N LYS A 268 -6.81 -7.54 15.93
CA LYS A 268 -6.34 -7.13 17.27
C LYS A 268 -5.13 -7.92 17.78
N ASN A 269 -4.76 -9.02 17.13
CA ASN A 269 -3.77 -9.94 17.66
C ASN A 269 -2.34 -9.48 17.37
N ASP A 270 -1.66 -8.95 18.39
CA ASP A 270 -0.27 -8.46 18.29
C ASP A 270 0.75 -9.57 18.05
N GLN A 271 0.51 -10.77 18.60
CA GLN A 271 1.40 -11.91 18.36
C GLN A 271 1.32 -12.34 16.89
N LEU A 272 0.12 -12.31 16.31
CA LEU A 272 -0.06 -12.59 14.88
C LEU A 272 0.63 -11.54 14.02
N ALA A 273 0.57 -10.25 14.39
CA ALA A 273 1.25 -9.16 13.68
C ALA A 273 2.78 -9.35 13.70
N ARG A 274 3.36 -9.65 14.87
CA ARG A 274 4.79 -9.97 15.00
C ARG A 274 5.18 -11.21 14.21
N LYS A 275 4.37 -12.29 14.30
CA LYS A 275 4.62 -13.51 13.52
C LYS A 275 4.57 -13.24 12.01
N LEU A 276 3.59 -12.46 11.54
CA LEU A 276 3.51 -12.05 10.13
C LEU A 276 4.78 -11.34 9.67
N TRP A 277 5.28 -10.40 10.46
CA TRP A 277 6.51 -9.68 10.15
C TRP A 277 7.69 -10.63 9.95
N SER A 278 7.91 -11.53 10.91
CA SER A 278 9.00 -12.50 10.87
C SER A 278 8.88 -13.46 9.68
N VAL A 279 7.68 -13.95 9.39
CA VAL A 279 7.43 -14.87 8.27
C VAL A 279 7.59 -14.15 6.93
N SER A 280 7.19 -12.88 6.81
CA SER A 280 7.39 -12.09 5.59
C SER A 280 8.88 -11.87 5.32
N ALA A 281 9.65 -11.51 6.33
CA ALA A 281 11.12 -11.40 6.22
C ALA A 281 11.76 -12.75 5.83
N GLN A 282 11.37 -13.83 6.49
CA GLN A 282 11.86 -15.18 6.19
C GLN A 282 11.54 -15.61 4.76
N ALA A 283 10.32 -15.31 4.27
CA ALA A 283 9.90 -15.64 2.92
C ALA A 283 10.80 -14.95 1.85
N LEU A 284 11.23 -13.74 2.10
CA LEU A 284 12.13 -13.00 1.23
C LEU A 284 13.57 -13.55 1.29
N VAL A 285 14.10 -13.76 2.47
CA VAL A 285 15.50 -14.19 2.68
C VAL A 285 15.70 -15.64 2.21
N SER A 286 14.79 -16.55 2.56
CA SER A 286 14.90 -17.97 2.17
C SER A 286 14.86 -18.18 0.66
N ARG A 287 14.18 -17.30 -0.07
CA ARG A 287 14.12 -17.31 -1.55
C ARG A 287 15.20 -16.43 -2.21
N ARG A 288 16.11 -15.85 -1.43
CA ARG A 288 17.15 -14.92 -1.91
C ARG A 288 16.58 -13.69 -2.65
N LEU A 289 15.37 -13.28 -2.31
CA LEU A 289 14.69 -12.14 -2.90
C LEU A 289 15.01 -10.83 -2.18
N ALA A 290 15.49 -10.91 -0.93
CA ALA A 290 16.09 -9.81 -0.19
C ALA A 290 17.22 -10.33 0.71
N THR A 291 18.14 -9.46 1.08
CA THR A 291 19.15 -9.76 2.10
C THR A 291 18.56 -9.58 3.50
N LEU A 292 19.19 -10.22 4.49
CA LEU A 292 18.78 -10.03 5.89
C LEU A 292 18.83 -8.56 6.31
N ASN A 293 19.87 -7.83 5.90
CA ASN A 293 20.02 -6.41 6.23
C ASN A 293 18.89 -5.55 5.66
N GLU A 294 18.39 -5.85 4.46
CA GLU A 294 17.28 -5.12 3.86
C GLU A 294 15.96 -5.31 4.63
N VAL A 295 15.75 -6.44 5.30
CA VAL A 295 14.48 -6.75 5.99
C VAL A 295 14.53 -6.60 7.51
N ILE A 296 15.69 -6.26 8.10
CA ILE A 296 15.83 -5.93 9.52
C ILE A 296 15.97 -4.42 9.78
N ALA A 297 15.88 -3.59 8.74
CA ALA A 297 16.14 -2.15 8.80
C ALA A 297 15.30 -1.39 9.86
N PHE A 298 14.16 -1.94 10.28
CA PHE A 298 13.31 -1.38 11.33
C PHE A 298 13.70 -1.82 12.76
N GLY A 299 14.87 -2.41 12.94
CA GLY A 299 15.35 -2.84 14.26
C GLY A 299 14.61 -4.07 14.81
N SER A 300 15.29 -4.82 15.66
CA SER A 300 14.65 -5.72 16.64
C SER A 300 14.22 -4.84 17.81
N ALA A 301 12.92 -4.63 17.96
CA ALA A 301 12.37 -4.04 19.18
C ALA A 301 12.35 -5.06 20.30
#